data_5a46435be47beb34a4bce5e6e5a1fb78
#
_entry.id   5a46435be47beb34a4bce5e6e5a1fb78
#
_cell.length_a   1.000
_cell.length_b   1.000
_cell.length_c   1.000
_cell.angle_alpha   90.00
_cell.angle_beta   90.00
_cell.angle_gamma   90.00
#
_symmetry.space_group_name_H-M   'P 1'
#
loop_
_entity.id
_entity.type
_entity.pdbx_description
1 polymer ?
#
loop_
_entity_poly.entity_id
_entity_poly.type
_entity_poly.pdbx_seq_one_letter_code
_entity_poly.pdbx_strand_id
1 'polypeptide(L)'
;LKKSKRPYQVFIIKKNLILATTVMVDLGLDAGNTNDAIADFAGIAGRLEYYPLADGNEMVVDYAHTPDAIEALLTTLNAQYPDHDIIHIFGFRGQRDSKKFPQMVSASQMGADLTILTTDDLNGVPRQEMAEKYLEYVTLYGLDSMAMVLDRVEAVELALEMSTNPVLLVLTGKGHEAYSEENKYGVQSDQQVAHMFRYRQVSYSM
;
A
#
# COMPACT_ATOMS: atom_id res chain seq x y z
N LEU A 1 8.04 -15.20 19.89
CA LEU A 1 7.58 -14.71 18.58
C LEU A 1 8.75 -14.89 17.61
N LYS A 2 8.73 -15.97 16.79
CA LYS A 2 9.69 -16.13 15.71
C LYS A 2 9.47 -14.96 14.73
N LYS A 3 10.47 -14.06 14.60
CA LYS A 3 10.54 -13.13 13.48
C LYS A 3 10.47 -13.97 12.22
N SER A 4 9.39 -13.86 11.48
CA SER A 4 9.30 -14.42 10.13
C SER A 4 10.45 -13.80 9.34
N LYS A 5 11.47 -14.59 9.04
CA LYS A 5 12.49 -14.22 8.06
C LYS A 5 11.81 -14.33 6.69
N ARG A 6 10.96 -13.37 6.35
CA ARG A 6 10.54 -13.26 4.96
C ARG A 6 11.75 -12.72 4.18
N PRO A 7 12.25 -13.46 3.20
CA PRO A 7 13.40 -13.03 2.45
C PRO A 7 13.05 -11.71 1.76
N TYR A 8 14.00 -10.79 1.69
CA TYR A 8 13.97 -9.56 0.89
C TYR A 8 13.87 -9.91 -0.60
N GLN A 9 12.73 -10.47 -1.01
CA GLN A 9 12.55 -10.99 -2.37
C GLN A 9 11.93 -9.99 -3.32
N VAL A 10 11.63 -8.78 -2.84
CA VAL A 10 11.04 -7.76 -3.68
C VAL A 10 12.08 -7.17 -4.61
N PHE A 11 11.81 -7.25 -5.89
CA PHE A 11 12.71 -6.81 -6.97
C PHE A 11 13.24 -5.37 -6.77
N ILE A 12 12.39 -4.44 -6.32
CA ILE A 12 12.76 -3.05 -6.04
C ILE A 12 13.74 -2.96 -4.87
N ILE A 13 13.48 -3.66 -3.76
CA ILE A 13 14.36 -3.68 -2.60
C ILE A 13 15.70 -4.29 -2.97
N LYS A 14 15.72 -5.38 -3.74
CA LYS A 14 16.96 -5.97 -4.23
C LYS A 14 17.78 -5.01 -5.08
N LYS A 15 17.15 -4.30 -6.02
CA LYS A 15 17.86 -3.28 -6.84
C LYS A 15 18.46 -2.17 -6.00
N ASN A 16 17.68 -1.61 -5.07
CA ASN A 16 18.15 -0.54 -4.18
C ASN A 16 19.26 -1.04 -3.26
N LEU A 17 19.18 -2.27 -2.78
CA LEU A 17 20.19 -2.89 -1.94
C LEU A 17 21.50 -3.14 -2.73
N ILE A 18 21.41 -3.67 -3.95
CA ILE A 18 22.58 -3.85 -4.83
C ILE A 18 23.24 -2.51 -5.10
N LEU A 19 22.46 -1.47 -5.43
CA LEU A 19 23.00 -0.14 -5.67
C LEU A 19 23.71 0.41 -4.43
N ALA A 20 23.05 0.35 -3.26
CA ALA A 20 23.65 0.79 -1.99
C ALA A 20 24.95 0.03 -1.68
N THR A 21 24.92 -1.29 -1.80
CA THR A 21 26.12 -2.14 -1.58
C THR A 21 27.24 -1.79 -2.54
N THR A 22 26.94 -1.57 -3.82
CA THR A 22 27.94 -1.18 -4.82
C THR A 22 28.61 0.13 -4.45
N VAL A 23 27.81 1.15 -4.07
CA VAL A 23 28.34 2.45 -3.62
C VAL A 23 29.19 2.30 -2.36
N MET A 24 28.75 1.50 -1.38
CA MET A 24 29.49 1.28 -0.14
C MET A 24 30.87 0.63 -0.39
N VAL A 25 30.91 -0.38 -1.26
CA VAL A 25 32.15 -1.05 -1.67
C VAL A 25 33.06 -0.10 -2.44
N ASP A 26 32.51 0.71 -3.34
CA ASP A 26 33.27 1.71 -4.11
C ASP A 26 33.89 2.81 -3.20
N LEU A 27 33.21 3.12 -2.10
CA LEU A 27 33.72 4.00 -1.04
C LEU A 27 34.74 3.33 -0.10
N GLY A 28 35.09 2.08 -0.33
CA GLY A 28 36.11 1.35 0.41
C GLY A 28 35.61 0.62 1.66
N LEU A 29 34.31 0.45 1.83
CA LEU A 29 33.75 -0.36 2.91
C LEU A 29 33.90 -1.85 2.58
N ASP A 30 34.20 -2.64 3.60
CA ASP A 30 34.36 -4.09 3.45
C ASP A 30 33.00 -4.77 3.12
N ALA A 31 33.04 -5.64 2.12
CA ALA A 31 31.83 -6.36 1.66
C ALA A 31 31.25 -7.30 2.74
N GLY A 32 32.07 -7.85 3.63
CA GLY A 32 31.63 -8.68 4.75
C GLY A 32 30.79 -7.89 5.73
N ASN A 33 31.32 -6.76 6.20
CA ASN A 33 30.60 -5.86 7.10
C ASN A 33 29.29 -5.33 6.47
N THR A 34 29.29 -5.12 5.15
CA THR A 34 28.10 -4.70 4.41
C THR A 34 27.02 -5.77 4.42
N ASN A 35 27.40 -7.05 4.23
CA ASN A 35 26.44 -8.17 4.28
C ASN A 35 25.83 -8.35 5.68
N ASP A 36 26.61 -8.19 6.74
CA ASP A 36 26.12 -8.27 8.12
C ASP A 36 25.13 -7.12 8.42
N ALA A 37 25.45 -5.90 7.99
CA ALA A 37 24.56 -4.75 8.12
C ALA A 37 23.24 -4.95 7.34
N ILE A 38 23.27 -5.59 6.17
CA ILE A 38 22.08 -5.96 5.40
C ILE A 38 21.23 -7.00 6.14
N ALA A 39 21.85 -7.99 6.76
CA ALA A 39 21.15 -9.03 7.51
C ALA A 39 20.42 -8.47 8.73
N ASP A 40 20.97 -7.43 9.35
CA ASP A 40 20.40 -6.76 10.51
C ASP A 40 19.44 -5.61 10.14
N PHE A 41 19.32 -5.28 8.84
CA PHE A 41 18.48 -4.19 8.38
C PHE A 41 16.99 -4.44 8.65
N ALA A 42 16.39 -3.63 9.53
CA ALA A 42 15.00 -3.77 9.95
C ALA A 42 13.97 -3.30 8.92
N GLY A 43 14.40 -2.72 7.81
CA GLY A 43 13.53 -2.07 6.82
C GLY A 43 13.46 -0.55 7.01
N ILE A 44 12.64 0.09 6.22
CA ILE A 44 12.37 1.53 6.28
C ILE A 44 10.88 1.73 6.55
N ALA A 45 10.53 2.58 7.49
CA ALA A 45 9.14 2.89 7.81
C ALA A 45 8.37 3.34 6.55
N GLY A 46 7.18 2.78 6.33
CA GLY A 46 6.35 3.07 5.17
C GLY A 46 6.89 2.55 3.84
N ARG A 47 7.81 1.59 3.87
CA ARG A 47 8.36 0.94 2.67
C ARG A 47 8.21 -0.56 2.80
N LEU A 48 7.22 -1.12 2.12
CA LEU A 48 6.91 -2.55 2.09
C LEU A 48 6.83 -3.15 3.51
N GLU A 49 6.14 -2.47 4.41
CA GLU A 49 5.88 -2.96 5.76
C GLU A 49 4.72 -3.94 5.76
N TYR A 50 4.93 -5.12 6.33
CA TYR A 50 3.93 -6.19 6.41
C TYR A 50 3.30 -6.28 7.80
N TYR A 51 1.99 -6.31 7.84
CA TYR A 51 1.18 -6.42 9.05
C TYR A 51 0.23 -7.60 8.94
N PRO A 52 0.42 -8.68 9.75
CA PRO A 52 -0.55 -9.75 9.81
C PRO A 52 -1.82 -9.24 10.47
N LEU A 53 -2.96 -9.56 9.88
CA LEU A 53 -4.29 -9.28 10.38
C LEU A 53 -4.96 -10.57 10.85
N ALA A 54 -6.24 -10.50 11.29
CA ALA A 54 -7.02 -11.68 11.65
C ALA A 54 -7.38 -12.52 10.40
N ASP A 55 -7.78 -13.76 10.62
CA ASP A 55 -8.36 -14.67 9.63
C ASP A 55 -7.48 -14.93 8.38
N GLY A 56 -6.17 -14.87 8.54
CA GLY A 56 -5.21 -15.09 7.45
C GLY A 56 -5.00 -13.89 6.53
N ASN A 57 -5.68 -12.78 6.79
CA ASN A 57 -5.49 -11.53 6.07
C ASN A 57 -4.15 -10.89 6.40
N GLU A 58 -3.63 -10.13 5.47
CA GLU A 58 -2.41 -9.32 5.67
C GLU A 58 -2.59 -7.91 5.10
N MET A 59 -1.81 -6.97 5.63
CA MET A 59 -1.75 -5.61 5.10
C MET A 59 -0.31 -5.25 4.78
N VAL A 60 -0.12 -4.59 3.64
CA VAL A 60 1.15 -4.00 3.23
C VAL A 60 0.99 -2.49 3.19
N VAL A 61 1.91 -1.78 3.83
CA VAL A 61 2.02 -0.32 3.76
C VAL A 61 3.25 0.05 2.95
N ASP A 62 3.07 0.83 1.89
CA ASP A 62 4.15 1.29 1.02
C ASP A 62 3.97 2.75 0.59
N TYR A 63 5.04 3.37 0.15
CA TYR A 63 5.06 4.75 -0.32
C TYR A 63 4.84 4.89 -1.84
N ALA A 64 4.59 3.81 -2.57
CA ALA A 64 4.37 3.84 -4.01
C ALA A 64 3.28 4.86 -4.38
N HIS A 65 3.64 5.86 -5.18
CA HIS A 65 2.78 6.96 -5.60
C HIS A 65 3.03 7.38 -7.06
N THR A 66 3.60 6.47 -7.85
CA THR A 66 3.80 6.62 -9.30
C THR A 66 3.33 5.35 -10.00
N PRO A 67 2.91 5.42 -11.27
CA PRO A 67 2.45 4.26 -12.02
C PRO A 67 3.45 3.08 -11.98
N ASP A 68 4.71 3.34 -12.29
CA ASP A 68 5.78 2.33 -12.32
C ASP A 68 6.00 1.69 -10.94
N ALA A 69 5.90 2.48 -9.86
CA ALA A 69 6.07 1.96 -8.50
C ALA A 69 4.89 1.08 -8.08
N ILE A 70 3.65 1.47 -8.42
CA ILE A 70 2.43 0.69 -8.17
C ILE A 70 2.49 -0.63 -8.95
N GLU A 71 2.80 -0.59 -10.24
CA GLU A 71 2.93 -1.78 -11.09
C GLU A 71 3.97 -2.77 -10.52
N ALA A 72 5.17 -2.28 -10.21
CA ALA A 72 6.24 -3.11 -9.68
C ALA A 72 5.90 -3.71 -8.31
N LEU A 73 5.22 -2.94 -7.44
CA LEU A 73 4.75 -3.41 -6.14
C LEU A 73 3.71 -4.51 -6.30
N LEU A 74 2.63 -4.25 -7.03
CA LEU A 74 1.54 -5.21 -7.21
C LEU A 74 1.98 -6.47 -7.94
N THR A 75 2.80 -6.36 -8.99
CA THR A 75 3.41 -7.52 -9.66
C THR A 75 4.19 -8.40 -8.67
N THR A 76 4.94 -7.77 -7.77
CA THR A 76 5.70 -8.50 -6.76
C THR A 76 4.79 -9.20 -5.75
N LEU A 77 3.77 -8.50 -5.28
CA LEU A 77 2.83 -9.04 -4.28
C LEU A 77 1.98 -10.16 -4.86
N ASN A 78 1.51 -10.06 -6.10
CA ASN A 78 0.82 -11.15 -6.80
C ASN A 78 1.66 -12.44 -6.84
N ALA A 79 2.95 -12.33 -7.13
CA ALA A 79 3.85 -13.49 -7.14
C ALA A 79 4.09 -14.10 -5.75
N GLN A 80 3.96 -13.32 -4.67
CA GLN A 80 4.17 -13.76 -3.28
C GLN A 80 2.90 -14.30 -2.62
N TYR A 81 1.73 -13.85 -3.07
CA TYR A 81 0.42 -14.11 -2.49
C TYR A 81 -0.56 -14.69 -3.52
N PRO A 82 -0.23 -15.84 -4.16
CA PRO A 82 -1.06 -16.39 -5.24
C PRO A 82 -2.45 -16.84 -4.78
N ASP A 83 -2.66 -17.03 -3.48
CA ASP A 83 -3.91 -17.52 -2.88
C ASP A 83 -4.70 -16.41 -2.14
N HIS A 84 -4.30 -15.14 -2.31
CA HIS A 84 -4.98 -13.99 -1.68
C HIS A 84 -5.60 -13.11 -2.76
N ASP A 85 -6.77 -12.58 -2.47
CA ASP A 85 -7.33 -11.46 -3.24
C ASP A 85 -6.55 -10.19 -2.88
N ILE A 86 -6.01 -9.49 -3.88
CA ILE A 86 -5.27 -8.25 -3.68
C ILE A 86 -6.22 -7.06 -3.79
N ILE A 87 -6.38 -6.32 -2.69
CA ILE A 87 -7.14 -5.08 -2.67
C ILE A 87 -6.19 -3.90 -2.51
N HIS A 88 -6.09 -3.07 -3.55
CA HIS A 88 -5.23 -1.90 -3.54
C HIS A 88 -6.00 -0.64 -3.14
N ILE A 89 -5.55 0.02 -2.07
CA ILE A 89 -6.16 1.22 -1.49
C ILE A 89 -5.19 2.39 -1.64
N PHE A 90 -5.55 3.40 -2.43
CA PHE A 90 -4.72 4.58 -2.64
C PHE A 90 -5.53 5.81 -3.02
N GLY A 91 -4.88 6.97 -3.01
CA GLY A 91 -5.48 8.24 -3.41
C GLY A 91 -4.57 9.09 -4.27
N PHE A 92 -5.12 10.18 -4.76
CA PHE A 92 -4.39 11.20 -5.50
C PHE A 92 -4.05 12.37 -4.60
N ARG A 93 -2.80 12.84 -4.66
CA ARG A 93 -2.42 14.09 -3.99
C ARG A 93 -2.92 15.27 -4.78
N GLY A 94 -3.63 16.16 -4.11
CA GLY A 94 -4.07 17.42 -4.68
C GLY A 94 -2.91 18.29 -5.14
N GLN A 95 -3.13 19.13 -6.15
CA GLN A 95 -2.14 20.03 -6.75
C GLN A 95 -0.84 19.34 -7.23
N ARG A 96 -0.91 18.07 -7.57
CA ARG A 96 0.18 17.32 -8.20
C ARG A 96 -0.17 17.05 -9.67
N ASP A 97 0.80 16.47 -10.40
CA ASP A 97 0.65 16.15 -11.82
C ASP A 97 -0.50 15.15 -12.05
N SER A 98 -1.69 15.70 -12.36
CA SER A 98 -2.90 14.90 -12.61
C SER A 98 -2.81 14.02 -13.87
N LYS A 99 -1.83 14.28 -14.77
CA LYS A 99 -1.61 13.44 -15.95
C LYS A 99 -1.20 12.01 -15.60
N LYS A 100 -0.70 11.79 -14.39
CA LYS A 100 -0.33 10.46 -13.88
C LYS A 100 -1.51 9.66 -13.34
N PHE A 101 -2.62 10.31 -12.98
CA PHE A 101 -3.76 9.64 -12.35
C PHE A 101 -4.33 8.50 -13.18
N PRO A 102 -4.63 8.66 -14.50
CA PRO A 102 -5.10 7.55 -15.32
C PRO A 102 -4.14 6.37 -15.35
N GLN A 103 -2.83 6.65 -15.41
CA GLN A 103 -1.79 5.62 -15.42
C GLN A 103 -1.68 4.90 -14.07
N MET A 104 -1.81 5.62 -12.94
CA MET A 104 -1.85 5.01 -11.61
C MET A 104 -3.06 4.10 -11.44
N VAL A 105 -4.25 4.53 -11.90
CA VAL A 105 -5.45 3.71 -11.90
C VAL A 105 -5.26 2.48 -12.78
N SER A 106 -4.74 2.63 -14.00
CA SER A 106 -4.48 1.52 -14.89
C SER A 106 -3.51 0.49 -14.27
N ALA A 107 -2.41 0.96 -13.64
CA ALA A 107 -1.47 0.08 -12.96
C ALA A 107 -2.12 -0.68 -11.80
N SER A 108 -3.01 -0.02 -11.04
CA SER A 108 -3.80 -0.66 -9.98
C SER A 108 -4.73 -1.73 -10.54
N GLN A 109 -5.51 -1.40 -11.56
CA GLN A 109 -6.47 -2.32 -12.19
C GLN A 109 -5.82 -3.56 -12.83
N MET A 110 -4.58 -3.42 -13.28
CA MET A 110 -3.83 -4.55 -13.85
C MET A 110 -3.26 -5.49 -12.79
N GLY A 111 -3.07 -5.02 -11.57
CA GLY A 111 -2.37 -5.76 -10.52
C GLY A 111 -3.17 -6.04 -9.26
N ALA A 112 -4.40 -5.55 -9.15
CA ALA A 112 -5.28 -5.78 -8.00
C ALA A 112 -6.63 -6.36 -8.45
N ASP A 113 -7.24 -7.21 -7.62
CA ASP A 113 -8.57 -7.74 -7.83
C ASP A 113 -9.63 -6.68 -7.57
N LEU A 114 -9.38 -5.78 -6.64
CA LEU A 114 -10.21 -4.61 -6.36
C LEU A 114 -9.34 -3.38 -6.09
N THR A 115 -9.68 -2.26 -6.68
CA THR A 115 -9.10 -0.94 -6.39
C THR A 115 -10.08 -0.10 -5.57
N ILE A 116 -9.63 0.44 -4.44
CA ILE A 116 -10.42 1.43 -3.67
C ILE A 116 -9.71 2.78 -3.69
N LEU A 117 -10.34 3.76 -4.33
CA LEU A 117 -9.85 5.14 -4.31
C LEU A 117 -10.28 5.83 -3.01
N THR A 118 -9.33 6.40 -2.31
CA THR A 118 -9.55 7.07 -1.02
C THR A 118 -8.83 8.42 -0.96
N THR A 119 -9.07 9.20 0.08
CA THR A 119 -8.40 10.49 0.25
C THR A 119 -6.92 10.29 0.58
N ASP A 120 -6.06 11.02 -0.13
CA ASP A 120 -4.68 11.34 0.23
C ASP A 120 -4.61 12.81 0.66
N ASP A 121 -3.46 13.48 0.59
CA ASP A 121 -3.35 14.91 0.90
C ASP A 121 -4.07 15.75 -0.16
N LEU A 122 -5.12 16.43 0.23
CA LEU A 122 -5.91 17.25 -0.69
C LEU A 122 -5.16 18.53 -1.13
N ASN A 123 -4.20 19.01 -0.31
CA ASN A 123 -3.38 20.21 -0.61
C ASN A 123 -4.21 21.42 -1.05
N GLY A 124 -5.38 21.64 -0.43
CA GLY A 124 -6.29 22.72 -0.73
C GLY A 124 -7.27 22.46 -1.89
N VAL A 125 -7.24 21.31 -2.53
CA VAL A 125 -8.29 20.88 -3.45
C VAL A 125 -9.54 20.55 -2.63
N PRO A 126 -10.74 21.05 -2.98
CA PRO A 126 -11.96 20.68 -2.29
C PRO A 126 -12.18 19.15 -2.32
N ARG A 127 -12.55 18.58 -1.16
CA ARG A 127 -12.83 17.13 -1.03
C ARG A 127 -13.87 16.64 -2.05
N GLN A 128 -14.87 17.46 -2.32
CA GLN A 128 -15.91 17.15 -3.31
C GLN A 128 -15.33 17.07 -4.73
N GLU A 129 -14.46 17.99 -5.13
CA GLU A 129 -13.81 17.97 -6.45
C GLU A 129 -12.97 16.69 -6.63
N MET A 130 -12.27 16.27 -5.58
CA MET A 130 -11.52 15.01 -5.61
C MET A 130 -12.45 13.79 -5.69
N ALA A 131 -13.58 13.82 -4.97
CA ALA A 131 -14.59 12.76 -5.03
C ALA A 131 -15.22 12.63 -6.42
N GLU A 132 -15.54 13.75 -7.07
CA GLU A 132 -16.05 13.76 -8.45
C GLU A 132 -15.04 13.12 -9.42
N LYS A 133 -13.76 13.44 -9.28
CA LYS A 133 -12.69 12.81 -10.06
C LYS A 133 -12.57 11.31 -9.82
N TYR A 134 -12.69 10.85 -8.58
CA TYR A 134 -12.70 9.41 -8.28
C TYR A 134 -13.91 8.71 -8.90
N LEU A 135 -15.07 9.35 -8.83
CA LEU A 135 -16.31 8.82 -9.41
C LEU A 135 -16.22 8.63 -10.93
N GLU A 136 -15.50 9.52 -11.64
CA GLU A 136 -15.22 9.33 -13.07
C GLU A 136 -14.50 8.00 -13.33
N TYR A 137 -13.50 7.65 -12.53
CA TYR A 137 -12.79 6.37 -12.68
C TYR A 137 -13.65 5.17 -12.29
N VAL A 138 -14.39 5.26 -11.17
CA VAL A 138 -15.32 4.19 -10.77
C VAL A 138 -16.38 3.94 -11.85
N THR A 139 -16.88 5.01 -12.47
CA THR A 139 -17.84 4.89 -13.59
C THR A 139 -17.21 4.26 -14.82
N LEU A 140 -15.94 4.57 -15.10
CA LEU A 140 -15.23 4.04 -16.27
C LEU A 140 -14.88 2.56 -16.14
N TYR A 141 -14.42 2.13 -14.96
CA TYR A 141 -13.94 0.76 -14.73
C TYR A 141 -15.01 -0.19 -14.17
N GLY A 142 -16.09 0.35 -13.57
CA GLY A 142 -17.21 -0.40 -13.01
C GLY A 142 -16.99 -0.83 -11.54
N LEU A 143 -18.11 -1.03 -10.85
CA LEU A 143 -18.14 -1.32 -9.40
C LEU A 143 -17.59 -2.71 -9.04
N ASP A 144 -17.51 -3.63 -9.99
CA ASP A 144 -16.98 -4.99 -9.76
C ASP A 144 -15.47 -4.98 -9.54
N SER A 145 -14.77 -3.95 -10.04
CA SER A 145 -13.31 -3.84 -9.95
C SER A 145 -12.81 -2.57 -9.26
N MET A 146 -13.70 -1.59 -9.01
CA MET A 146 -13.32 -0.32 -8.43
C MET A 146 -14.40 0.26 -7.51
N ALA A 147 -13.98 0.76 -6.36
CA ALA A 147 -14.83 1.48 -5.42
C ALA A 147 -14.21 2.83 -5.04
N MET A 148 -15.02 3.72 -4.45
CA MET A 148 -14.57 4.96 -3.84
C MET A 148 -15.05 5.02 -2.40
N VAL A 149 -14.12 5.21 -1.47
CA VAL A 149 -14.40 5.45 -0.04
C VAL A 149 -13.47 6.54 0.44
N LEU A 150 -14.00 7.73 0.71
CA LEU A 150 -13.17 8.91 1.00
C LEU A 150 -12.43 8.83 2.34
N ASP A 151 -12.98 8.14 3.32
CA ASP A 151 -12.28 7.87 4.58
C ASP A 151 -11.37 6.64 4.38
N ARG A 152 -10.07 6.84 4.62
CA ARG A 152 -9.05 5.81 4.37
C ARG A 152 -9.18 4.61 5.32
N VAL A 153 -9.70 4.82 6.52
CA VAL A 153 -9.93 3.74 7.48
C VAL A 153 -11.20 2.98 7.12
N GLU A 154 -12.26 3.67 6.71
CA GLU A 154 -13.48 3.03 6.19
C GLU A 154 -13.21 2.24 4.90
N ALA A 155 -12.26 2.69 4.07
CA ALA A 155 -11.82 1.93 2.90
C ALA A 155 -11.21 0.57 3.29
N VAL A 156 -10.44 0.52 4.37
CA VAL A 156 -9.89 -0.75 4.91
C VAL A 156 -10.99 -1.61 5.53
N GLU A 157 -11.94 -1.02 6.27
CA GLU A 157 -13.10 -1.76 6.81
C GLU A 157 -13.88 -2.42 5.67
N LEU A 158 -14.27 -1.64 4.66
CA LEU A 158 -15.02 -2.14 3.51
C LEU A 158 -14.29 -3.29 2.80
N ALA A 159 -12.98 -3.12 2.57
CA ALA A 159 -12.18 -4.14 1.91
C ALA A 159 -12.19 -5.47 2.67
N LEU A 160 -12.10 -5.44 4.00
CA LEU A 160 -12.17 -6.64 4.84
C LEU A 160 -13.58 -7.25 4.88
N GLU A 161 -14.62 -6.43 4.86
CA GLU A 161 -16.03 -6.89 4.89
C GLU A 161 -16.47 -7.53 3.58
N MET A 162 -15.97 -7.05 2.44
CA MET A 162 -16.35 -7.55 1.11
C MET A 162 -15.69 -8.88 0.76
N SER A 163 -14.63 -9.26 1.44
CA SER A 163 -13.79 -10.39 1.04
C SER A 163 -14.27 -11.68 1.66
N THR A 164 -14.34 -12.71 0.83
CA THR A 164 -14.66 -14.10 1.24
C THR A 164 -13.42 -15.00 1.30
N ASN A 165 -12.36 -14.60 0.64
CA ASN A 165 -11.05 -15.25 0.63
C ASN A 165 -10.07 -14.48 1.53
N PRO A 166 -8.93 -15.07 1.91
CA PRO A 166 -7.85 -14.30 2.52
C PRO A 166 -7.44 -13.12 1.62
N VAL A 167 -7.36 -11.92 2.21
CA VAL A 167 -6.98 -10.71 1.46
C VAL A 167 -5.60 -10.23 1.82
N LEU A 168 -4.93 -9.69 0.81
CA LEU A 168 -3.79 -8.81 0.97
C LEU A 168 -4.24 -7.36 0.70
N LEU A 169 -4.39 -6.58 1.77
CA LEU A 169 -4.63 -5.14 1.65
C LEU A 169 -3.33 -4.42 1.33
N VAL A 170 -3.31 -3.64 0.28
CA VAL A 170 -2.12 -2.88 -0.14
C VAL A 170 -2.44 -1.38 -0.04
N LEU A 171 -1.94 -0.74 1.02
CA LEU A 171 -2.11 0.69 1.24
C LEU A 171 -0.91 1.43 0.67
N THR A 172 -1.14 2.33 -0.30
CA THR A 172 -0.04 3.09 -0.90
C THR A 172 -0.26 4.60 -0.91
N GLY A 173 0.81 5.33 -1.22
CA GLY A 173 0.84 6.78 -1.35
C GLY A 173 1.39 7.49 -0.13
N LYS A 174 0.96 7.14 1.06
CA LYS A 174 1.36 7.79 2.33
C LYS A 174 2.62 7.17 2.94
N GLY A 175 2.73 5.85 2.93
CA GLY A 175 3.84 5.17 3.59
C GLY A 175 3.95 5.57 5.07
N HIS A 176 5.02 6.26 5.45
CA HIS A 176 5.26 6.74 6.82
C HIS A 176 4.67 8.13 7.12
N GLU A 177 4.08 8.80 6.13
CA GLU A 177 3.56 10.16 6.29
C GLU A 177 2.29 10.18 7.14
N ALA A 178 2.15 11.22 7.96
CA ALA A 178 0.93 11.45 8.73
C ALA A 178 -0.23 11.86 7.82
N TYR A 179 -1.45 11.54 8.24
CA TYR A 179 -2.65 12.02 7.58
C TYR A 179 -2.84 13.52 7.82
N SER A 180 -3.17 14.26 6.77
CA SER A 180 -3.58 15.66 6.86
C SER A 180 -5.10 15.78 7.04
N GLU A 181 -5.86 14.76 6.65
CA GLU A 181 -7.31 14.74 6.70
C GLU A 181 -7.80 13.97 7.93
N GLU A 182 -8.88 14.45 8.53
CA GLU A 182 -9.56 13.73 9.60
C GLU A 182 -10.22 12.46 9.09
N ASN A 183 -10.22 11.42 9.93
CA ASN A 183 -10.88 10.14 9.66
C ASN A 183 -11.71 9.70 10.85
N LYS A 184 -12.58 8.72 10.62
CA LYS A 184 -13.56 8.20 11.57
C LYS A 184 -12.99 7.85 12.96
N TYR A 185 -11.76 7.36 13.01
CA TYR A 185 -11.15 6.84 14.23
C TYR A 185 -10.03 7.71 14.79
N GLY A 186 -9.72 8.84 14.15
CA GLY A 186 -8.66 9.76 14.59
C GLY A 186 -7.25 9.18 14.49
N VAL A 187 -7.04 8.13 13.69
CA VAL A 187 -5.71 7.58 13.43
C VAL A 187 -4.91 8.50 12.52
N GLN A 188 -3.60 8.47 12.66
CA GLN A 188 -2.71 9.46 12.06
C GLN A 188 -1.85 8.91 10.91
N SER A 189 -1.88 7.60 10.64
CA SER A 189 -1.05 6.99 9.59
C SER A 189 -1.52 5.60 9.19
N ASP A 190 -1.05 5.12 8.02
CA ASP A 190 -1.31 3.76 7.56
C ASP A 190 -0.81 2.69 8.53
N GLN A 191 0.29 2.95 9.25
CA GLN A 191 0.79 2.05 10.30
C GLN A 191 -0.18 1.95 11.47
N GLN A 192 -0.77 3.07 11.90
CA GLN A 192 -1.78 3.05 12.96
C GLN A 192 -3.05 2.32 12.53
N VAL A 193 -3.47 2.48 11.28
CA VAL A 193 -4.56 1.68 10.68
C VAL A 193 -4.23 0.20 10.76
N ALA A 194 -3.05 -0.22 10.29
CA ALA A 194 -2.62 -1.60 10.34
C ALA A 194 -2.60 -2.17 11.77
N HIS A 195 -2.11 -1.39 12.74
CA HIS A 195 -2.13 -1.79 14.15
C HIS A 195 -3.55 -1.90 14.71
N MET A 196 -4.46 -1.02 14.33
CA MET A 196 -5.85 -1.07 14.77
C MET A 196 -6.56 -2.33 14.28
N PHE A 197 -6.35 -2.72 13.02
CA PHE A 197 -7.00 -3.91 12.43
C PHE A 197 -6.29 -5.23 12.78
N ARG A 198 -5.07 -5.20 13.29
CA ARG A 198 -4.31 -6.41 13.63
C ARG A 198 -5.03 -7.35 14.61
N TYR A 199 -5.84 -6.79 15.52
CA TYR A 199 -6.54 -7.53 16.58
C TYR A 199 -8.06 -7.47 16.45
N ARG A 200 -8.58 -6.80 15.43
CA ARG A 200 -10.01 -6.64 15.22
C ARG A 200 -10.52 -7.83 14.40
N GLN A 201 -11.29 -8.70 15.04
CA GLN A 201 -12.11 -9.67 14.29
C GLN A 201 -13.18 -8.88 13.52
N VAL A 202 -13.31 -9.13 12.23
CA VAL A 202 -14.41 -8.58 11.43
C VAL A 202 -15.67 -9.32 11.87
N SER A 203 -16.56 -8.64 12.59
CA SER A 203 -17.87 -9.17 12.93
C SER A 203 -18.72 -9.17 11.66
N TYR A 204 -18.85 -10.30 11.01
CA TYR A 204 -19.81 -10.47 9.94
C TYR A 204 -21.20 -10.30 10.55
N SER A 205 -21.86 -9.15 10.31
CA SER A 205 -23.29 -9.00 10.57
C SER A 205 -24.03 -9.80 9.51
N MET A 206 -24.56 -10.98 9.93
CA MET A 206 -25.51 -11.75 9.13
C MET A 206 -26.84 -11.02 9.01
#